data_f794561a8ea2140664db38d728846bd1
#
_entry.id   f794561a8ea2140664db38d728846bd1
#
_cell.length_a   1.000
_cell.length_b   1.000
_cell.length_c   1.000
_cell.angle_alpha   90.00
_cell.angle_beta   90.00
_cell.angle_gamma   90.00
#
_symmetry.space_group_name_H-M   'P 1'
#
loop_
_entity.id
_entity.type
_entity.pdbx_description
1 polymer ?
#
loop_
_entity_poly.entity_id
_entity_poly.type
_entity_poly.pdbx_seq_one_letter_code
_entity_poly.pdbx_strand_id
1 'polypeptide(L)'
;MDNQIKFNNGKNIKDYGKPYFIAEVNSSHFGDIETAKKMIQSAKESGADCVKFQSWSSETLYSKNFYEKNPIAKRFVKKFSFSEDDLKNLSKFCNEIDIDFASTPYSEDETTFLLDECKVPFIKIASMEINNHSYLEFIGKTNSAIILSTGMSTYDEIYEAVKVIQSTGNTNLCVLHCVSVYPANPESINLNNIIELRRSLKNVPIGFSDHTIGIEVPMGAVALGSSVIEKHFTLDNTKIGMDNQMASMPSDFSKMVNSCNIVNSSLGIHSRTLSAEEKNQRESMRRSIVSAKFIPSGKLITKEDLAFKRPGDGIPPTDISKIIDSKTKKDIEEDQIIYYSDFI
;
A
#
# COMPACT_ATOMS: atom_id res chain seq x y z
N MET A 1 -18.61 -0.55 4.96
CA MET A 1 -18.19 0.73 4.37
C MET A 1 -16.70 0.63 4.15
N ASP A 2 -16.20 1.11 3.01
CA ASP A 2 -14.75 1.09 2.75
C ASP A 2 -14.08 2.15 3.64
N ASN A 3 -13.06 1.76 4.41
CA ASN A 3 -12.26 2.71 5.18
C ASN A 3 -11.53 3.63 4.20
N GLN A 4 -11.70 4.94 4.36
CA GLN A 4 -11.14 5.93 3.43
C GLN A 4 -10.76 7.23 4.15
N ILE A 5 -9.80 7.96 3.58
CA ILE A 5 -9.42 9.31 3.95
C ILE A 5 -9.55 10.22 2.72
N LYS A 6 -10.09 11.43 2.92
CA LYS A 6 -10.18 12.44 1.88
C LYS A 6 -9.19 13.56 2.17
N PHE A 7 -8.19 13.72 1.32
CA PHE A 7 -7.20 14.78 1.45
C PHE A 7 -7.78 16.17 1.18
N ASN A 8 -7.13 17.21 1.70
CA ASN A 8 -7.56 18.59 1.54
C ASN A 8 -7.62 19.04 0.07
N ASN A 9 -6.81 18.45 -0.80
CA ASN A 9 -6.81 18.67 -2.25
C ASN A 9 -7.88 17.84 -3.01
N GLY A 10 -8.74 17.11 -2.30
CA GLY A 10 -9.84 16.34 -2.85
C GLY A 10 -9.52 14.90 -3.24
N LYS A 11 -8.24 14.45 -3.20
CA LYS A 11 -7.88 13.05 -3.42
C LYS A 11 -8.52 12.17 -2.33
N ASN A 12 -9.01 11.00 -2.74
CA ASN A 12 -9.62 10.02 -1.83
C ASN A 12 -8.83 8.72 -1.85
N ILE A 13 -8.31 8.32 -0.70
CA ILE A 13 -7.50 7.11 -0.52
C ILE A 13 -8.28 6.14 0.36
N LYS A 14 -8.38 4.88 -0.07
CA LYS A 14 -9.14 3.84 0.65
C LYS A 14 -8.34 2.55 0.78
N ASP A 15 -8.61 1.78 1.81
CA ASP A 15 -8.05 0.43 1.97
C ASP A 15 -8.29 -0.41 0.71
N TYR A 16 -7.28 -1.19 0.31
CA TYR A 16 -7.27 -1.99 -0.93
C TYR A 16 -7.42 -1.17 -2.22
N GLY A 17 -7.38 0.17 -2.14
CA GLY A 17 -7.39 1.06 -3.31
C GLY A 17 -6.01 1.17 -3.96
N LYS A 18 -5.93 2.01 -5.02
CA LYS A 18 -4.64 2.33 -5.62
C LYS A 18 -3.70 2.93 -4.56
N PRO A 19 -2.48 2.41 -4.40
CA PRO A 19 -1.54 2.95 -3.43
C PRO A 19 -1.15 4.40 -3.73
N TYR A 20 -1.03 5.19 -2.66
CA TYR A 20 -0.50 6.55 -2.66
C TYR A 20 0.88 6.53 -2.02
N PHE A 21 1.90 6.90 -2.77
CA PHE A 21 3.30 6.79 -2.38
C PHE A 21 3.86 8.11 -1.91
N ILE A 22 4.37 8.13 -0.67
CA ILE A 22 5.01 9.28 -0.04
C ILE A 22 6.52 9.04 -0.01
N ALA A 23 7.28 9.86 -0.74
CA ALA A 23 8.72 9.91 -0.67
C ALA A 23 9.14 10.80 0.52
N GLU A 24 9.62 10.20 1.60
CA GLU A 24 10.10 10.90 2.78
C GLU A 24 11.54 11.36 2.57
N VAL A 25 11.73 12.63 2.36
CA VAL A 25 13.06 13.25 2.13
C VAL A 25 13.82 13.46 3.44
N ASN A 26 13.09 13.70 4.54
CA ASN A 26 13.67 14.00 5.85
C ASN A 26 14.81 15.06 5.74
N SER A 27 16.03 14.70 6.15
CA SER A 27 17.23 15.55 6.14
C SER A 27 18.18 15.24 4.97
N SER A 28 17.80 14.38 4.03
CA SER A 28 18.67 13.95 2.91
C SER A 28 18.97 15.05 1.90
N HIS A 29 18.33 16.21 2.03
CA HIS A 29 18.67 17.44 1.30
C HIS A 29 19.85 18.21 1.90
N PHE A 30 20.34 17.81 3.10
CA PHE A 30 21.50 18.41 3.78
C PHE A 30 21.41 19.94 4.02
N GLY A 31 20.20 20.51 4.06
CA GLY A 31 19.92 21.94 4.21
C GLY A 31 20.12 22.75 2.94
N ASP A 32 20.22 22.09 1.78
CA ASP A 32 20.39 22.75 0.47
C ASP A 32 19.11 22.70 -0.33
N ILE A 33 18.56 23.89 -0.65
CA ILE A 33 17.27 24.05 -1.35
C ILE A 33 17.31 23.48 -2.77
N GLU A 34 18.44 23.62 -3.46
CA GLU A 34 18.59 23.11 -4.83
C GLU A 34 18.69 21.58 -4.85
N THR A 35 19.31 20.98 -3.83
CA THR A 35 19.29 19.54 -3.64
C THR A 35 17.87 19.07 -3.33
N ALA A 36 17.12 19.78 -2.49
CA ALA A 36 15.72 19.46 -2.20
C ALA A 36 14.85 19.50 -3.47
N LYS A 37 14.98 20.51 -4.34
CA LYS A 37 14.28 20.55 -5.62
C LYS A 37 14.64 19.39 -6.55
N LYS A 38 15.91 19.01 -6.62
CA LYS A 38 16.34 17.83 -7.39
C LYS A 38 15.73 16.54 -6.82
N MET A 39 15.61 16.44 -5.49
CA MET A 39 14.96 15.29 -4.85
C MET A 39 13.45 15.24 -5.18
N ILE A 40 12.75 16.39 -5.15
CA ILE A 40 11.35 16.49 -5.54
C ILE A 40 11.15 16.02 -6.98
N GLN A 41 11.95 16.53 -7.91
CA GLN A 41 11.88 16.13 -9.33
C GLN A 41 12.11 14.62 -9.48
N SER A 42 13.15 14.11 -8.86
CA SER A 42 13.51 12.69 -8.93
C SER A 42 12.47 11.77 -8.26
N ALA A 43 11.85 12.20 -7.16
CA ALA A 43 10.78 11.47 -6.52
C ALA A 43 9.55 11.36 -7.43
N LYS A 44 9.15 12.46 -8.09
CA LYS A 44 8.09 12.45 -9.10
C LYS A 44 8.39 11.48 -10.24
N GLU A 45 9.59 11.57 -10.82
CA GLU A 45 10.03 10.67 -11.90
C GLU A 45 10.08 9.20 -11.47
N SER A 46 10.29 8.96 -10.18
CA SER A 46 10.25 7.61 -9.58
C SER A 46 8.84 7.11 -9.27
N GLY A 47 7.81 7.93 -9.52
CA GLY A 47 6.40 7.57 -9.34
C GLY A 47 5.82 7.87 -7.95
N ALA A 48 6.46 8.74 -7.15
CA ALA A 48 5.87 9.24 -5.92
C ALA A 48 4.67 10.14 -6.22
N ASP A 49 3.62 10.02 -5.42
CA ASP A 49 2.46 10.90 -5.44
C ASP A 49 2.68 12.15 -4.57
N CYS A 50 3.55 12.04 -3.56
CA CYS A 50 3.84 13.09 -2.61
C CYS A 50 5.32 13.06 -2.21
N VAL A 51 5.90 14.24 -2.03
CA VAL A 51 7.20 14.40 -1.36
C VAL A 51 6.98 15.02 0.01
N LYS A 52 7.57 14.40 1.03
CA LYS A 52 7.40 14.84 2.42
C LYS A 52 8.73 15.29 3.03
N PHE A 53 8.66 16.42 3.71
CA PHE A 53 9.74 17.04 4.49
C PHE A 53 9.42 16.98 5.99
N GLN A 54 10.27 17.60 6.78
CA GLN A 54 10.06 17.81 8.21
C GLN A 54 10.27 19.28 8.54
N SER A 55 9.31 19.89 9.24
CA SER A 55 9.28 21.34 9.50
C SER A 55 9.75 21.65 10.91
N TRP A 56 10.76 20.92 11.40
CA TRP A 56 11.34 21.20 12.71
C TRP A 56 12.23 22.44 12.72
N SER A 57 12.34 23.02 13.89
CA SER A 57 13.38 23.99 14.22
C SER A 57 14.24 23.52 15.40
N SER A 58 15.35 24.20 15.67
CA SER A 58 16.14 23.92 16.87
C SER A 58 15.41 24.29 18.16
N GLU A 59 14.37 25.08 18.07
CA GLU A 59 13.53 25.55 19.16
C GLU A 59 12.40 24.56 19.51
N THR A 60 11.89 23.84 18.50
CA THR A 60 10.71 22.97 18.65
C THR A 60 11.05 21.49 18.83
N LEU A 61 12.16 20.99 18.25
CA LEU A 61 12.44 19.54 18.20
C LEU A 61 12.93 18.95 19.53
N TYR A 62 13.90 19.59 20.21
CA TYR A 62 14.48 19.08 21.44
C TYR A 62 14.59 20.14 22.53
N SER A 63 14.53 19.70 23.79
CA SER A 63 14.70 20.57 24.94
C SER A 63 16.09 21.21 25.00
N LYS A 64 16.15 22.41 25.62
CA LYS A 64 17.41 23.11 25.87
C LYS A 64 18.44 22.25 26.61
N ASN A 65 17.98 21.50 27.63
CA ASN A 65 18.85 20.61 28.40
C ASN A 65 19.43 19.46 27.56
N PHE A 66 18.65 18.91 26.58
CA PHE A 66 19.18 17.94 25.64
C PHE A 66 20.30 18.52 24.78
N TYR A 67 20.10 19.71 24.24
CA TYR A 67 21.13 20.39 23.42
C TYR A 67 22.39 20.81 24.18
N GLU A 68 22.25 21.16 25.46
CA GLU A 68 23.40 21.44 26.31
C GLU A 68 24.31 20.22 26.48
N LYS A 69 23.70 19.01 26.57
CA LYS A 69 24.43 17.74 26.64
C LYS A 69 24.89 17.24 25.27
N ASN A 70 24.21 17.65 24.19
CA ASN A 70 24.42 17.19 22.82
C ASN A 70 24.55 18.36 21.83
N PRO A 71 25.58 19.19 21.91
CA PRO A 71 25.72 20.38 21.07
C PRO A 71 25.88 20.07 19.58
N ILE A 72 26.36 18.86 19.25
CA ILE A 72 26.43 18.38 17.85
C ILE A 72 25.04 18.21 17.29
N ALA A 73 24.11 17.60 18.04
CA ALA A 73 22.72 17.41 17.60
C ALA A 73 22.06 18.76 17.27
N LYS A 74 22.27 19.79 18.09
CA LYS A 74 21.77 21.15 17.80
C LYS A 74 22.28 21.71 16.47
N ARG A 75 23.58 21.51 16.17
CA ARG A 75 24.16 21.94 14.89
C ARG A 75 23.56 21.20 13.70
N PHE A 76 23.32 19.89 13.82
CA PHE A 76 22.69 19.10 12.78
C PHE A 76 21.24 19.54 12.55
N VAL A 77 20.45 19.66 13.61
CA VAL A 77 19.05 20.14 13.49
C VAL A 77 19.02 21.49 12.80
N LYS A 78 19.81 22.46 13.27
CA LYS A 78 19.87 23.80 12.67
C LYS A 78 20.34 23.78 11.21
N LYS A 79 21.29 22.90 10.86
CA LYS A 79 21.80 22.79 9.49
C LYS A 79 20.77 22.21 8.53
N PHE A 80 19.95 21.27 9.01
CA PHE A 80 18.99 20.53 8.17
C PHE A 80 17.57 21.07 8.27
N SER A 81 17.34 22.12 9.06
CA SER A 81 16.06 22.83 9.05
C SER A 81 15.95 23.73 7.83
N PHE A 82 14.77 23.78 7.25
CA PHE A 82 14.38 24.81 6.30
C PHE A 82 13.60 25.92 7.00
N SER A 83 13.74 27.15 6.51
CA SER A 83 12.89 28.26 6.91
C SER A 83 11.48 28.10 6.33
N GLU A 84 10.51 28.84 6.88
CA GLU A 84 9.15 28.91 6.33
C GLU A 84 9.16 29.34 4.86
N ASP A 85 10.01 30.32 4.49
CA ASP A 85 10.16 30.76 3.11
C ASP A 85 10.70 29.66 2.20
N ASP A 86 11.66 28.85 2.69
CA ASP A 86 12.17 27.69 1.93
C ASP A 86 11.07 26.64 1.72
N LEU A 87 10.32 26.29 2.77
CA LEU A 87 9.22 25.32 2.68
C LEU A 87 8.11 25.80 1.76
N LYS A 88 7.78 27.09 1.79
CA LYS A 88 6.80 27.70 0.89
C LYS A 88 7.29 27.66 -0.57
N ASN A 89 8.57 27.94 -0.81
CA ASN A 89 9.18 27.83 -2.14
C ASN A 89 9.19 26.38 -2.64
N LEU A 90 9.47 25.39 -1.78
CA LEU A 90 9.42 23.97 -2.14
C LEU A 90 7.99 23.52 -2.43
N SER A 91 7.01 23.95 -1.63
CA SER A 91 5.58 23.69 -1.90
C SER A 91 5.14 24.23 -3.24
N LYS A 92 5.54 25.49 -3.55
CA LYS A 92 5.25 26.09 -4.85
C LYS A 92 5.89 25.31 -5.99
N PHE A 93 7.15 24.91 -5.85
CA PHE A 93 7.84 24.10 -6.86
C PHE A 93 7.14 22.73 -7.06
N CYS A 94 6.69 22.07 -5.98
CA CYS A 94 5.91 20.83 -6.09
C CYS A 94 4.62 21.03 -6.90
N ASN A 95 3.89 22.14 -6.67
CA ASN A 95 2.69 22.48 -7.43
C ASN A 95 2.99 22.72 -8.92
N GLU A 96 4.10 23.40 -9.24
CA GLU A 96 4.53 23.66 -10.63
C GLU A 96 4.79 22.39 -11.43
N ILE A 97 5.29 21.34 -10.76
CA ILE A 97 5.56 20.05 -11.41
C ILE A 97 4.48 19.00 -11.14
N ASP A 98 3.36 19.36 -10.50
CA ASP A 98 2.22 18.47 -10.23
C ASP A 98 2.59 17.23 -9.39
N ILE A 99 3.18 17.47 -8.19
CA ILE A 99 3.37 16.48 -7.14
C ILE A 99 2.90 17.09 -5.81
N ASP A 100 2.27 16.29 -4.94
CA ASP A 100 1.85 16.78 -3.63
C ASP A 100 3.06 17.11 -2.75
N PHE A 101 2.97 18.25 -2.05
CA PHE A 101 3.91 18.63 -1.00
C PHE A 101 3.31 18.35 0.37
N ALA A 102 4.06 17.69 1.24
CA ALA A 102 3.72 17.52 2.65
C ALA A 102 4.93 17.78 3.54
N SER A 103 4.68 18.05 4.81
CA SER A 103 5.70 18.11 5.83
C SER A 103 5.16 17.62 7.17
N THR A 104 6.05 17.17 8.05
CA THR A 104 5.72 16.79 9.41
C THR A 104 6.00 17.98 10.33
N PRO A 105 4.99 18.60 10.94
CA PRO A 105 5.17 19.65 11.93
C PRO A 105 5.41 19.09 13.33
N TYR A 106 6.03 19.87 14.20
CA TYR A 106 6.35 19.57 15.59
C TYR A 106 5.80 20.61 16.57
N SER A 107 5.02 21.57 16.06
CA SER A 107 4.35 22.61 16.86
C SER A 107 3.04 23.06 16.23
N GLU A 108 2.22 23.78 17.00
CA GLU A 108 0.96 24.35 16.52
C GLU A 108 1.20 25.42 15.45
N ASP A 109 2.24 26.24 15.60
CA ASP A 109 2.61 27.28 14.64
C ASP A 109 3.05 26.66 13.30
N GLU A 110 3.91 25.64 13.34
CA GLU A 110 4.32 24.90 12.14
C GLU A 110 3.12 24.24 11.45
N THR A 111 2.19 23.67 12.21
CA THR A 111 0.96 23.08 11.67
C THR A 111 0.13 24.13 10.95
N THR A 112 -0.10 25.28 11.59
CA THR A 112 -0.87 26.39 11.02
C THR A 112 -0.22 26.92 9.76
N PHE A 113 1.10 27.13 9.78
CA PHE A 113 1.88 27.54 8.61
C PHE A 113 1.73 26.57 7.43
N LEU A 114 1.84 25.26 7.67
CA LEU A 114 1.70 24.25 6.62
C LEU A 114 0.30 24.25 6.00
N LEU A 115 -0.74 24.45 6.81
CA LEU A 115 -2.11 24.51 6.32
C LEU A 115 -2.40 25.79 5.57
N ASP A 116 -1.98 26.94 6.12
CA ASP A 116 -2.37 28.25 5.63
C ASP A 116 -1.50 28.76 4.48
N GLU A 117 -0.21 28.49 4.53
CA GLU A 117 0.73 29.01 3.54
C GLU A 117 1.16 27.96 2.51
N CYS A 118 1.44 26.71 2.94
CA CYS A 118 1.86 25.63 2.05
C CYS A 118 0.67 24.86 1.43
N LYS A 119 -0.55 24.97 2.01
CA LYS A 119 -1.77 24.29 1.53
C LYS A 119 -1.58 22.77 1.39
N VAL A 120 -0.95 22.15 2.39
CA VAL A 120 -0.66 20.72 2.36
C VAL A 120 -1.92 19.85 2.23
N PRO A 121 -1.85 18.71 1.51
CA PRO A 121 -2.99 17.83 1.30
C PRO A 121 -3.44 17.12 2.58
N PHE A 122 -2.56 16.96 3.56
CA PHE A 122 -2.80 16.37 4.86
C PHE A 122 -1.73 16.83 5.86
N ILE A 123 -2.03 16.74 7.15
CA ILE A 123 -1.03 16.89 8.21
C ILE A 123 -0.47 15.51 8.54
N LYS A 124 0.86 15.36 8.44
CA LYS A 124 1.56 14.15 8.90
C LYS A 124 1.98 14.29 10.34
N ILE A 125 1.57 13.34 11.17
CA ILE A 125 1.97 13.28 12.58
C ILE A 125 3.02 12.17 12.74
N ALA A 126 4.20 12.54 13.28
CA ALA A 126 5.27 11.61 13.55
C ALA A 126 4.92 10.66 14.71
N SER A 127 5.52 9.48 14.73
CA SER A 127 5.28 8.46 15.77
C SER A 127 5.56 8.97 17.19
N MET A 128 6.52 9.89 17.35
CA MET A 128 6.88 10.44 18.64
C MET A 128 5.80 11.35 19.27
N GLU A 129 4.84 11.81 18.45
CA GLU A 129 3.76 12.70 18.92
C GLU A 129 2.53 11.92 19.41
N ILE A 130 2.54 10.59 19.37
CA ILE A 130 1.34 9.78 19.65
C ILE A 130 0.81 9.97 21.09
N ASN A 131 1.67 10.27 22.03
CA ASN A 131 1.32 10.56 23.43
C ASN A 131 1.16 12.05 23.74
N ASN A 132 1.32 12.94 22.75
CA ASN A 132 1.13 14.36 22.87
C ASN A 132 -0.35 14.73 22.61
N HIS A 133 -1.24 14.30 23.51
CA HIS A 133 -2.69 14.42 23.33
C HIS A 133 -3.15 15.86 23.12
N SER A 134 -2.50 16.83 23.75
CA SER A 134 -2.82 18.26 23.55
C SER A 134 -2.60 18.68 22.09
N TYR A 135 -1.48 18.26 21.52
CA TYR A 135 -1.16 18.54 20.12
C TYR A 135 -2.05 17.76 19.14
N LEU A 136 -2.38 16.50 19.45
CA LEU A 136 -3.33 15.72 18.66
C LEU A 136 -4.73 16.35 18.65
N GLU A 137 -5.18 16.87 19.80
CA GLU A 137 -6.44 17.60 19.91
C GLU A 137 -6.42 18.89 19.09
N PHE A 138 -5.34 19.66 19.15
CA PHE A 138 -5.15 20.85 18.33
C PHE A 138 -5.26 20.53 16.84
N ILE A 139 -4.50 19.55 16.36
CA ILE A 139 -4.52 19.13 14.94
C ILE A 139 -5.93 18.62 14.56
N GLY A 140 -6.58 17.84 15.45
CA GLY A 140 -7.94 17.36 15.22
C GLY A 140 -8.93 18.49 14.97
N LYS A 141 -8.83 19.58 15.71
CA LYS A 141 -9.71 20.78 15.58
C LYS A 141 -9.52 21.54 14.27
N THR A 142 -8.42 21.33 13.53
CA THR A 142 -8.23 21.94 12.20
C THR A 142 -9.16 21.37 11.13
N ASN A 143 -9.79 20.23 11.37
CA ASN A 143 -10.60 19.47 10.42
C ASN A 143 -9.87 19.07 9.12
N SER A 144 -8.54 19.14 9.11
CA SER A 144 -7.72 18.70 8.00
C SER A 144 -7.61 17.17 7.95
N ALA A 145 -7.26 16.62 6.79
CA ALA A 145 -6.86 15.22 6.69
C ALA A 145 -5.59 14.97 7.53
N ILE A 146 -5.56 13.85 8.25
CA ILE A 146 -4.48 13.50 9.16
C ILE A 146 -3.90 12.13 8.78
N ILE A 147 -2.58 12.03 8.69
CA ILE A 147 -1.86 10.76 8.59
C ILE A 147 -1.00 10.59 9.85
N LEU A 148 -1.37 9.64 10.72
CA LEU A 148 -0.72 9.36 12.00
C LEU A 148 0.17 8.12 11.91
N SER A 149 1.47 8.25 12.15
CA SER A 149 2.40 7.12 12.32
C SER A 149 2.39 6.59 13.75
N THR A 150 2.62 5.28 13.92
CA THR A 150 2.41 4.56 15.19
C THR A 150 3.64 3.80 15.70
N GLY A 151 4.83 4.13 15.21
CA GLY A 151 6.06 3.52 15.72
C GLY A 151 6.26 3.77 17.21
N MET A 152 6.93 2.85 17.90
CA MET A 152 7.22 2.90 19.35
C MET A 152 5.97 2.86 20.25
N SER A 153 4.79 2.51 19.72
CA SER A 153 3.53 2.59 20.45
C SER A 153 2.87 1.23 20.60
N THR A 154 2.23 1.03 21.75
CA THR A 154 1.32 -0.08 21.99
C THR A 154 -0.03 0.16 21.31
N TYR A 155 -0.85 -0.88 21.18
CA TYR A 155 -2.21 -0.73 20.66
C TYR A 155 -3.06 0.24 21.48
N ASP A 156 -2.94 0.19 22.80
CA ASP A 156 -3.72 1.06 23.70
C ASP A 156 -3.35 2.55 23.47
N GLU A 157 -2.07 2.87 23.31
CA GLU A 157 -1.61 4.23 22.99
C GLU A 157 -2.12 4.68 21.62
N ILE A 158 -2.12 3.79 20.62
CA ILE A 158 -2.67 4.09 19.29
C ILE A 158 -4.17 4.38 19.37
N TYR A 159 -4.92 3.55 20.11
CA TYR A 159 -6.37 3.74 20.25
C TYR A 159 -6.72 5.03 21.00
N GLU A 160 -6.00 5.37 22.06
CA GLU A 160 -6.20 6.63 22.77
C GLU A 160 -5.87 7.83 21.87
N ALA A 161 -4.78 7.80 21.11
CA ALA A 161 -4.42 8.86 20.16
C ALA A 161 -5.52 9.08 19.10
N VAL A 162 -6.00 8.00 18.50
CA VAL A 162 -7.10 8.04 17.52
C VAL A 162 -8.37 8.61 18.15
N LYS A 163 -8.70 8.18 19.38
CA LYS A 163 -9.87 8.67 20.13
C LYS A 163 -9.77 10.16 20.45
N VAL A 164 -8.57 10.64 20.82
CA VAL A 164 -8.35 12.08 21.05
C VAL A 164 -8.65 12.88 19.78
N ILE A 165 -8.11 12.48 18.63
CA ILE A 165 -8.40 13.14 17.35
C ILE A 165 -9.89 13.08 17.03
N GLN A 166 -10.51 11.91 17.12
CA GLN A 166 -11.93 11.73 16.78
C GLN A 166 -12.88 12.48 17.73
N SER A 167 -12.48 12.68 18.99
CA SER A 167 -13.26 13.44 19.96
C SER A 167 -13.45 14.92 19.59
N THR A 168 -12.58 15.45 18.73
CA THR A 168 -12.71 16.81 18.16
C THR A 168 -13.78 16.92 17.06
N GLY A 169 -14.35 15.78 16.62
CA GLY A 169 -15.25 15.68 15.47
C GLY A 169 -14.53 15.32 14.15
N ASN A 170 -13.20 15.34 14.12
CA ASN A 170 -12.42 15.00 12.94
C ASN A 170 -12.26 13.47 12.81
N THR A 171 -12.93 12.87 11.84
CA THR A 171 -12.82 11.44 11.49
C THR A 171 -11.99 11.21 10.23
N ASN A 172 -11.44 12.27 9.62
CA ASN A 172 -10.67 12.20 8.39
C ASN A 172 -9.20 11.85 8.68
N LEU A 173 -8.97 10.62 9.10
CA LEU A 173 -7.72 10.10 9.64
C LEU A 173 -7.31 8.81 8.94
N CYS A 174 -6.03 8.67 8.61
CA CYS A 174 -5.35 7.43 8.24
C CYS A 174 -4.28 7.10 9.28
N VAL A 175 -4.15 5.84 9.66
CA VAL A 175 -3.13 5.36 10.60
C VAL A 175 -2.09 4.55 9.83
N LEU A 176 -0.80 4.87 9.99
CA LEU A 176 0.28 4.10 9.39
C LEU A 176 0.85 3.14 10.43
N HIS A 177 0.81 1.84 10.15
CA HIS A 177 1.68 0.90 10.83
C HIS A 177 3.14 1.28 10.56
N CYS A 178 3.96 1.32 11.61
CA CYS A 178 5.33 1.82 11.53
C CYS A 178 6.19 1.16 12.61
N VAL A 179 7.45 0.88 12.29
CA VAL A 179 8.50 0.50 13.24
C VAL A 179 9.61 1.54 13.17
N SER A 180 9.78 2.33 14.24
CA SER A 180 10.74 3.45 14.30
C SER A 180 12.14 2.97 14.70
N VAL A 181 12.73 2.11 13.86
CA VAL A 181 14.13 1.66 13.89
C VAL A 181 14.72 1.87 12.50
N TYR A 182 15.93 2.40 12.38
CA TYR A 182 16.53 2.90 11.14
C TYR A 182 17.93 2.31 10.87
N PRO A 183 18.08 1.26 9.97
CA PRO A 183 16.99 0.53 9.31
C PRO A 183 16.29 -0.45 10.25
N ALA A 184 15.02 -0.75 9.95
CA ALA A 184 14.27 -1.78 10.64
C ALA A 184 14.60 -3.17 10.08
N ASN A 185 14.75 -4.16 10.99
CA ASN A 185 14.87 -5.55 10.57
C ASN A 185 13.49 -6.06 10.09
N PRO A 186 13.39 -6.69 8.91
CA PRO A 186 12.13 -7.25 8.42
C PRO A 186 11.38 -8.13 9.42
N GLU A 187 12.08 -8.91 10.24
CA GLU A 187 11.49 -9.77 11.28
C GLU A 187 10.75 -8.98 12.37
N SER A 188 11.12 -7.71 12.60
CA SER A 188 10.49 -6.84 13.61
C SER A 188 9.27 -6.09 13.09
N ILE A 189 8.99 -6.11 11.79
CA ILE A 189 7.92 -5.29 11.19
C ILE A 189 6.53 -5.79 11.59
N ASN A 190 6.32 -7.09 11.69
CA ASN A 190 5.02 -7.66 12.05
C ASN A 190 3.87 -7.10 11.19
N LEU A 191 3.91 -7.29 9.88
CA LEU A 191 2.89 -6.79 8.94
C LEU A 191 1.45 -7.18 9.32
N ASN A 192 1.26 -8.26 10.07
CA ASN A 192 -0.06 -8.64 10.61
C ASN A 192 -0.69 -7.56 11.49
N ASN A 193 0.08 -6.63 12.03
CA ASN A 193 -0.45 -5.47 12.76
C ASN A 193 -1.34 -4.59 11.88
N ILE A 194 -1.13 -4.56 10.56
CA ILE A 194 -2.00 -3.86 9.60
C ILE A 194 -3.41 -4.45 9.64
N ILE A 195 -3.51 -5.78 9.70
CA ILE A 195 -4.81 -6.49 9.78
C ILE A 195 -5.49 -6.19 11.12
N GLU A 196 -4.73 -6.26 12.23
CA GLU A 196 -5.26 -6.02 13.56
C GLU A 196 -5.72 -4.57 13.74
N LEU A 197 -4.93 -3.60 13.31
CA LEU A 197 -5.31 -2.18 13.35
C LEU A 197 -6.58 -1.93 12.54
N ARG A 198 -6.70 -2.51 11.33
CA ARG A 198 -7.91 -2.37 10.51
C ARG A 198 -9.14 -2.98 11.16
N ARG A 199 -8.98 -4.10 11.85
CA ARG A 199 -10.07 -4.76 12.57
C ARG A 199 -10.57 -3.91 13.74
N SER A 200 -9.66 -3.27 14.43
CA SER A 200 -9.93 -2.53 15.67
C SER A 200 -10.32 -1.08 15.42
N LEU A 201 -9.70 -0.41 14.46
CA LEU A 201 -9.96 0.99 14.09
C LEU A 201 -10.99 1.06 12.95
N LYS A 202 -12.27 0.96 13.32
CA LYS A 202 -13.35 1.02 12.33
C LYS A 202 -13.39 2.37 11.62
N ASN A 203 -13.59 2.35 10.29
CA ASN A 203 -13.67 3.53 9.42
C ASN A 203 -12.35 4.33 9.30
N VAL A 204 -11.23 3.76 9.72
CA VAL A 204 -9.89 4.35 9.57
C VAL A 204 -9.08 3.50 8.60
N PRO A 205 -8.65 4.01 7.45
CA PRO A 205 -7.75 3.28 6.57
C PRO A 205 -6.38 3.10 7.20
N ILE A 206 -5.75 1.96 6.91
CA ILE A 206 -4.44 1.60 7.47
C ILE A 206 -3.40 1.59 6.36
N GLY A 207 -2.41 2.48 6.48
CA GLY A 207 -1.23 2.53 5.64
C GLY A 207 -0.01 1.90 6.31
N PHE A 208 1.15 2.12 5.70
CA PHE A 208 2.44 1.61 6.18
C PHE A 208 3.54 2.65 5.96
N SER A 209 4.32 2.94 7.01
CA SER A 209 5.54 3.74 6.95
C SER A 209 6.75 2.82 7.12
N ASP A 210 7.53 2.67 6.05
CA ASP A 210 8.58 1.67 5.92
C ASP A 210 9.99 2.21 6.19
N HIS A 211 10.70 1.55 7.10
CA HIS A 211 12.11 1.80 7.42
C HIS A 211 13.02 0.61 7.11
N THR A 212 12.53 -0.41 6.39
CA THR A 212 13.36 -1.53 5.95
C THR A 212 14.19 -1.17 4.73
N ILE A 213 15.26 -1.91 4.49
CA ILE A 213 15.97 -1.89 3.21
C ILE A 213 15.24 -2.82 2.24
N GLY A 214 15.17 -2.44 0.95
CA GLY A 214 14.49 -3.25 -0.07
C GLY A 214 13.06 -2.80 -0.35
N ILE A 215 12.34 -3.59 -1.14
CA ILE A 215 10.99 -3.26 -1.65
C ILE A 215 9.93 -4.30 -1.23
N GLU A 216 10.35 -5.40 -0.64
CA GLU A 216 9.54 -6.58 -0.38
C GLU A 216 8.48 -6.32 0.70
N VAL A 217 8.87 -5.59 1.75
CA VAL A 217 7.98 -5.31 2.88
C VAL A 217 6.83 -4.36 2.48
N PRO A 218 7.07 -3.24 1.76
CA PRO A 218 6.00 -2.43 1.20
C PRO A 218 5.03 -3.20 0.29
N MET A 219 5.53 -4.12 -0.53
CA MET A 219 4.68 -4.99 -1.35
C MET A 219 3.76 -5.86 -0.49
N GLY A 220 4.30 -6.42 0.60
CA GLY A 220 3.52 -7.16 1.60
C GLY A 220 2.44 -6.31 2.25
N ALA A 221 2.76 -5.06 2.62
CA ALA A 221 1.79 -4.12 3.19
C ALA A 221 0.65 -3.80 2.20
N VAL A 222 0.95 -3.58 0.92
CA VAL A 222 -0.06 -3.39 -0.13
C VAL A 222 -0.92 -4.64 -0.31
N ALA A 223 -0.34 -5.84 -0.29
CA ALA A 223 -1.10 -7.09 -0.34
C ALA A 223 -2.08 -7.24 0.84
N LEU A 224 -1.74 -6.68 2.00
CA LEU A 224 -2.61 -6.58 3.17
C LEU A 224 -3.56 -5.39 3.14
N GLY A 225 -3.63 -4.65 2.03
CA GLY A 225 -4.61 -3.58 1.79
C GLY A 225 -4.18 -2.18 2.20
N SER A 226 -2.91 -1.96 2.54
CA SER A 226 -2.40 -0.61 2.79
C SER A 226 -2.39 0.20 1.50
N SER A 227 -3.03 1.36 1.51
CA SER A 227 -3.11 2.26 0.35
C SER A 227 -2.34 3.57 0.54
N VAL A 228 -1.67 3.76 1.67
CA VAL A 228 -0.68 4.82 1.89
C VAL A 228 0.62 4.12 2.24
N ILE A 229 1.65 4.34 1.43
CA ILE A 229 2.99 3.80 1.62
C ILE A 229 3.97 4.96 1.72
N GLU A 230 4.62 5.08 2.87
CA GLU A 230 5.68 6.06 3.09
C GLU A 230 7.02 5.36 3.15
N LYS A 231 8.04 5.89 2.45
CA LYS A 231 9.41 5.36 2.48
C LYS A 231 10.43 6.47 2.31
N HIS A 232 11.53 6.39 3.06
CA HIS A 232 12.64 7.32 2.94
C HIS A 232 13.25 7.31 1.53
N PHE A 233 13.58 8.51 1.04
CA PHE A 233 14.08 8.74 -0.31
C PHE A 233 15.34 9.62 -0.29
N THR A 234 16.33 9.29 -1.09
CA THR A 234 17.56 10.07 -1.26
C THR A 234 18.10 9.94 -2.68
N LEU A 235 18.90 10.93 -3.08
CA LEU A 235 19.66 10.86 -4.34
C LEU A 235 20.97 10.08 -4.20
N ASP A 236 21.49 9.94 -2.97
CA ASP A 236 22.78 9.31 -2.70
C ASP A 236 22.83 8.80 -1.26
N ASN A 237 22.59 7.51 -1.08
CA ASN A 237 22.59 6.86 0.24
C ASN A 237 23.99 6.54 0.78
N THR A 238 25.05 6.87 0.06
CA THR A 238 26.44 6.73 0.56
C THR A 238 26.84 7.89 1.48
N LYS A 239 26.11 9.02 1.43
CA LYS A 239 26.35 10.18 2.28
C LYS A 239 25.88 9.92 3.70
N ILE A 240 26.68 10.38 4.66
CA ILE A 240 26.31 10.27 6.08
C ILE A 240 25.28 11.36 6.41
N GLY A 241 24.11 10.95 6.86
CA GLY A 241 23.00 11.80 7.29
C GLY A 241 22.23 11.12 8.44
N MET A 242 21.13 11.71 8.91
CA MET A 242 20.36 11.12 10.01
C MET A 242 19.80 9.75 9.59
N ASP A 243 19.00 9.69 8.50
CA ASP A 243 18.38 8.47 8.01
C ASP A 243 18.75 8.18 6.54
N ASN A 244 19.72 8.94 6.01
CA ASN A 244 20.05 8.94 4.59
C ASN A 244 20.56 7.59 4.07
N GLN A 245 21.33 6.86 4.90
CA GLN A 245 21.99 5.62 4.48
C GLN A 245 21.01 4.45 4.28
N MET A 246 19.83 4.51 4.91
CA MET A 246 18.77 3.50 4.71
C MET A 246 17.72 3.92 3.68
N ALA A 247 17.77 5.18 3.23
CA ALA A 247 16.81 5.74 2.29
C ALA A 247 16.93 5.09 0.91
N SER A 248 15.80 4.93 0.24
CA SER A 248 15.75 4.36 -1.11
C SER A 248 16.31 5.32 -2.14
N MET A 249 17.12 4.79 -3.03
CA MET A 249 17.56 5.48 -4.24
C MET A 249 16.41 5.56 -5.26
N PRO A 250 16.43 6.50 -6.22
CA PRO A 250 15.37 6.66 -7.22
C PRO A 250 15.01 5.38 -7.95
N SER A 251 16.00 4.59 -8.34
CA SER A 251 15.77 3.30 -9.03
C SER A 251 15.01 2.29 -8.17
N ASP A 252 15.32 2.21 -6.89
CA ASP A 252 14.69 1.25 -5.98
C ASP A 252 13.30 1.72 -5.56
N PHE A 253 13.12 3.03 -5.35
CA PHE A 253 11.80 3.60 -5.11
C PHE A 253 10.88 3.37 -6.31
N SER A 254 11.34 3.60 -7.54
CA SER A 254 10.56 3.33 -8.74
C SER A 254 10.21 1.85 -8.90
N LYS A 255 11.14 0.93 -8.60
CA LYS A 255 10.85 -0.52 -8.56
C LYS A 255 9.78 -0.85 -7.52
N MET A 256 9.87 -0.25 -6.31
CA MET A 256 8.87 -0.43 -5.26
C MET A 256 7.49 0.03 -5.74
N VAL A 257 7.37 1.24 -6.29
CA VAL A 257 6.11 1.79 -6.81
C VAL A 257 5.50 0.85 -7.85
N ASN A 258 6.29 0.43 -8.84
CA ASN A 258 5.83 -0.47 -9.90
C ASN A 258 5.39 -1.83 -9.34
N SER A 259 6.18 -2.43 -8.45
CA SER A 259 5.86 -3.72 -7.84
C SER A 259 4.63 -3.66 -6.96
N CYS A 260 4.47 -2.62 -6.17
CA CYS A 260 3.27 -2.37 -5.36
C CYS A 260 2.01 -2.19 -6.23
N ASN A 261 2.11 -1.49 -7.37
CA ASN A 261 1.00 -1.34 -8.31
C ASN A 261 0.62 -2.68 -8.95
N ILE A 262 1.61 -3.53 -9.30
CA ILE A 262 1.35 -4.89 -9.80
C ILE A 262 0.64 -5.73 -8.73
N VAL A 263 1.13 -5.71 -7.49
CA VAL A 263 0.50 -6.41 -6.36
C VAL A 263 -0.94 -5.93 -6.19
N ASN A 264 -1.17 -4.61 -6.12
CA ASN A 264 -2.51 -4.04 -5.95
C ASN A 264 -3.46 -4.47 -7.07
N SER A 265 -3.04 -4.40 -8.33
CA SER A 265 -3.87 -4.84 -9.48
C SER A 265 -4.17 -6.34 -9.46
N SER A 266 -3.31 -7.13 -8.80
CA SER A 266 -3.46 -8.59 -8.67
C SER A 266 -4.38 -9.03 -7.52
N LEU A 267 -4.76 -8.13 -6.61
CA LEU A 267 -5.65 -8.46 -5.48
C LEU A 267 -7.05 -8.87 -5.96
N GLY A 268 -7.55 -8.24 -7.02
CA GLY A 268 -8.86 -8.58 -7.59
C GLY A 268 -10.02 -8.33 -6.63
N ILE A 269 -11.01 -9.21 -6.68
CA ILE A 269 -12.22 -9.16 -5.85
C ILE A 269 -12.38 -10.47 -5.06
N HIS A 270 -13.13 -10.44 -3.96
CA HIS A 270 -13.34 -11.62 -3.09
C HIS A 270 -14.25 -12.72 -3.69
N SER A 271 -14.55 -12.67 -4.97
CA SER A 271 -15.32 -13.70 -5.66
C SER A 271 -14.49 -14.38 -6.75
N ARG A 272 -14.61 -15.72 -6.84
CA ARG A 272 -13.94 -16.48 -7.90
C ARG A 272 -14.71 -16.33 -9.22
N THR A 273 -14.17 -15.52 -10.13
CA THR A 273 -14.67 -15.35 -11.50
C THR A 273 -13.61 -15.83 -12.49
N LEU A 274 -14.04 -16.45 -13.59
CA LEU A 274 -13.14 -16.84 -14.66
C LEU A 274 -13.03 -15.72 -15.68
N SER A 275 -11.79 -15.38 -16.08
CA SER A 275 -11.57 -14.49 -17.23
C SER A 275 -12.05 -15.13 -18.53
N ALA A 276 -12.15 -14.34 -19.60
CA ALA A 276 -12.49 -14.87 -20.92
C ALA A 276 -11.46 -15.89 -21.41
N GLU A 277 -10.17 -15.59 -21.19
CA GLU A 277 -9.06 -16.47 -21.53
C GLU A 277 -9.10 -17.78 -20.76
N GLU A 278 -9.41 -17.71 -19.44
CA GLU A 278 -9.53 -18.90 -18.59
C GLU A 278 -10.75 -19.76 -18.99
N LYS A 279 -11.84 -19.15 -19.46
CA LYS A 279 -12.99 -19.88 -20.02
C LYS A 279 -12.62 -20.60 -21.31
N ASN A 280 -11.92 -19.95 -22.23
CA ASN A 280 -11.45 -20.57 -23.47
C ASN A 280 -10.48 -21.71 -23.18
N GLN A 281 -9.54 -21.49 -22.23
CA GLN A 281 -8.60 -22.52 -21.79
C GLN A 281 -9.32 -23.73 -21.17
N ARG A 282 -10.44 -23.50 -20.51
CA ARG A 282 -11.27 -24.56 -19.93
C ARG A 282 -11.80 -25.52 -20.98
N GLU A 283 -12.25 -25.03 -22.13
CA GLU A 283 -12.76 -25.85 -23.23
C GLU A 283 -11.67 -26.77 -23.81
N SER A 284 -10.46 -26.25 -24.01
CA SER A 284 -9.34 -27.03 -24.58
C SER A 284 -8.66 -27.97 -23.57
N MET A 285 -8.65 -27.61 -22.28
CA MET A 285 -7.83 -28.32 -21.27
C MET A 285 -8.61 -29.26 -20.36
N ARG A 286 -9.92 -29.09 -20.23
CA ARG A 286 -10.75 -30.04 -19.47
C ARG A 286 -10.87 -31.35 -20.24
N ARG A 287 -11.37 -32.38 -19.58
CA ARG A 287 -11.59 -33.68 -20.18
C ARG A 287 -13.06 -33.87 -20.53
N SER A 288 -13.29 -34.56 -21.61
CA SER A 288 -14.58 -35.17 -21.97
C SER A 288 -14.51 -36.66 -21.76
N ILE A 289 -15.69 -37.30 -21.73
CA ILE A 289 -15.82 -38.73 -21.82
C ILE A 289 -15.54 -39.12 -23.27
N VAL A 290 -14.69 -40.12 -23.47
CA VAL A 290 -14.39 -40.74 -24.76
C VAL A 290 -14.63 -42.24 -24.69
N SER A 291 -14.83 -42.89 -25.83
CA SER A 291 -14.89 -44.36 -25.91
C SER A 291 -13.52 -44.98 -25.65
N ALA A 292 -13.44 -45.94 -24.74
CA ALA A 292 -12.23 -46.71 -24.45
C ALA A 292 -11.98 -47.84 -25.49
N LYS A 293 -13.01 -48.18 -26.27
CA LYS A 293 -13.03 -49.21 -27.31
C LYS A 293 -14.19 -48.96 -28.24
N PHE A 294 -14.28 -49.70 -29.35
CA PHE A 294 -15.45 -49.67 -30.23
C PHE A 294 -16.75 -50.00 -29.47
N ILE A 295 -17.79 -49.21 -29.66
CA ILE A 295 -19.13 -49.36 -29.01
C ILE A 295 -20.17 -49.47 -30.13
N PRO A 296 -20.79 -50.63 -30.34
CA PRO A 296 -21.80 -50.80 -31.38
C PRO A 296 -23.12 -50.09 -31.03
N SER A 297 -23.88 -49.70 -32.06
CA SER A 297 -25.21 -49.11 -31.94
C SER A 297 -26.14 -50.00 -31.10
N GLY A 298 -26.93 -49.41 -30.23
CA GLY A 298 -27.88 -50.11 -29.35
C GLY A 298 -27.28 -50.75 -28.10
N LYS A 299 -25.95 -50.68 -27.90
CA LYS A 299 -25.28 -51.19 -26.71
C LYS A 299 -25.60 -50.34 -25.49
N LEU A 300 -25.86 -50.97 -24.35
CA LEU A 300 -25.90 -50.33 -23.04
C LEU A 300 -24.47 -49.98 -22.59
N ILE A 301 -24.23 -48.72 -22.22
CA ILE A 301 -22.93 -48.22 -21.79
C ILE A 301 -22.59 -48.71 -20.39
N THR A 302 -21.37 -49.18 -20.24
CA THR A 302 -20.77 -49.50 -18.94
C THR A 302 -19.54 -48.65 -18.70
N LYS A 303 -19.01 -48.67 -17.47
CA LYS A 303 -17.80 -47.89 -17.13
C LYS A 303 -16.57 -48.32 -17.94
N GLU A 304 -16.48 -49.60 -18.28
CA GLU A 304 -15.36 -50.20 -19.01
C GLU A 304 -15.33 -49.78 -20.50
N ASP A 305 -16.45 -49.22 -20.99
CA ASP A 305 -16.53 -48.66 -22.33
C ASP A 305 -15.99 -47.23 -22.44
N LEU A 306 -15.70 -46.60 -21.31
CA LEU A 306 -15.43 -45.17 -21.22
C LEU A 306 -14.01 -44.88 -20.73
N ALA A 307 -13.43 -43.82 -21.27
CA ALA A 307 -12.20 -43.19 -20.80
C ALA A 307 -12.38 -41.69 -20.75
N PHE A 308 -11.37 -40.97 -20.23
CA PHE A 308 -11.44 -39.52 -20.06
C PHE A 308 -10.22 -38.86 -20.70
N LYS A 309 -10.46 -38.10 -21.78
CA LYS A 309 -9.39 -37.41 -22.52
C LYS A 309 -9.78 -35.94 -22.79
N ARG A 310 -8.81 -35.12 -23.14
CA ARG A 310 -9.01 -33.77 -23.67
C ARG A 310 -9.43 -33.85 -25.14
N PRO A 311 -10.14 -32.83 -25.66
CA PRO A 311 -10.62 -31.57 -25.05
C PRO A 311 -11.88 -31.72 -24.23
N GLY A 312 -12.40 -30.59 -23.69
CA GLY A 312 -13.54 -30.53 -22.81
C GLY A 312 -14.86 -30.08 -23.49
N ASP A 313 -15.01 -30.38 -24.76
CA ASP A 313 -16.16 -30.00 -25.61
C ASP A 313 -17.25 -31.09 -25.71
N GLY A 314 -16.99 -32.28 -25.20
CA GLY A 314 -17.95 -33.37 -25.08
C GLY A 314 -18.61 -33.47 -23.69
N ILE A 315 -19.20 -34.63 -23.38
CA ILE A 315 -19.81 -34.88 -22.07
C ILE A 315 -18.72 -34.81 -20.98
N PRO A 316 -18.89 -33.96 -19.94
CA PRO A 316 -17.89 -33.86 -18.88
C PRO A 316 -17.87 -35.15 -18.03
N PRO A 317 -16.68 -35.53 -17.45
CA PRO A 317 -16.58 -36.71 -16.58
C PRO A 317 -17.54 -36.71 -15.39
N THR A 318 -17.93 -35.56 -14.90
CA THR A 318 -18.91 -35.40 -13.81
C THR A 318 -20.28 -35.96 -14.13
N ASP A 319 -20.61 -36.12 -15.43
CA ASP A 319 -21.91 -36.54 -15.91
C ASP A 319 -21.94 -38.03 -16.34
N ILE A 320 -20.91 -38.80 -15.99
CA ILE A 320 -20.79 -40.21 -16.32
C ILE A 320 -22.02 -41.02 -15.89
N SER A 321 -22.60 -40.73 -14.72
CA SER A 321 -23.78 -41.41 -14.21
C SER A 321 -25.03 -41.17 -15.05
N LYS A 322 -25.06 -40.12 -15.87
CA LYS A 322 -26.19 -39.80 -16.75
C LYS A 322 -26.22 -40.65 -18.03
N ILE A 323 -25.09 -41.27 -18.37
CA ILE A 323 -24.94 -42.05 -19.61
C ILE A 323 -24.69 -43.53 -19.37
N ILE A 324 -24.33 -43.97 -18.17
CA ILE A 324 -24.32 -45.38 -17.79
C ILE A 324 -25.73 -45.97 -17.98
N ASP A 325 -25.82 -47.17 -18.51
CA ASP A 325 -27.07 -47.88 -18.84
C ASP A 325 -27.94 -47.20 -19.93
N SER A 326 -27.45 -46.12 -20.56
CA SER A 326 -28.08 -45.57 -21.77
C SER A 326 -27.68 -46.36 -23.01
N LYS A 327 -28.58 -46.40 -24.01
CA LYS A 327 -28.30 -47.06 -25.31
C LYS A 327 -27.73 -46.09 -26.31
N THR A 328 -26.68 -46.51 -27.03
CA THR A 328 -26.12 -45.75 -28.15
C THR A 328 -27.05 -45.74 -29.34
N LYS A 329 -27.15 -44.60 -30.05
CA LYS A 329 -27.91 -44.46 -31.30
C LYS A 329 -27.15 -44.91 -32.54
N LYS A 330 -25.82 -44.90 -32.49
CA LYS A 330 -24.91 -45.19 -33.59
C LYS A 330 -23.68 -45.93 -33.08
N ASP A 331 -22.91 -46.47 -33.98
CA ASP A 331 -21.59 -46.98 -33.69
C ASP A 331 -20.66 -45.82 -33.25
N ILE A 332 -19.83 -46.07 -32.24
CA ILE A 332 -18.86 -45.13 -31.74
C ILE A 332 -17.48 -45.80 -31.79
N GLU A 333 -16.59 -45.22 -32.59
CA GLU A 333 -15.21 -45.74 -32.74
C GLU A 333 -14.41 -45.60 -31.46
N GLU A 334 -13.34 -46.36 -31.32
CA GLU A 334 -12.40 -46.21 -30.21
C GLU A 334 -11.77 -44.80 -30.19
N ASP A 335 -11.55 -44.25 -29.02
CA ASP A 335 -10.94 -42.94 -28.78
C ASP A 335 -11.74 -41.75 -29.35
N GLN A 336 -13.05 -41.92 -29.53
CA GLN A 336 -13.94 -40.88 -30.01
C GLN A 336 -14.61 -40.14 -28.83
N ILE A 337 -14.70 -38.80 -28.92
CA ILE A 337 -15.42 -37.97 -27.94
C ILE A 337 -16.91 -38.32 -28.00
N ILE A 338 -17.52 -38.47 -26.84
CA ILE A 338 -18.94 -38.85 -26.67
C ILE A 338 -19.76 -37.61 -26.33
N TYR A 339 -20.89 -37.46 -27.02
CA TYR A 339 -21.85 -36.37 -26.84
C TYR A 339 -23.21 -36.90 -26.37
N TYR A 340 -24.04 -36.08 -25.73
CA TYR A 340 -25.39 -36.47 -25.32
C TYR A 340 -26.27 -36.89 -26.49
N SER A 341 -26.04 -36.36 -27.69
CA SER A 341 -26.74 -36.73 -28.90
C SER A 341 -26.48 -38.16 -29.35
N ASP A 342 -25.47 -38.83 -28.83
CA ASP A 342 -25.08 -40.21 -29.19
C ASP A 342 -25.91 -41.25 -28.48
N PHE A 343 -26.83 -40.86 -27.58
CA PHE A 343 -27.69 -41.76 -26.79
C PHE A 343 -29.17 -41.58 -27.08
N ILE A 344 -29.95 -42.68 -26.82
CA ILE A 344 -31.41 -42.70 -26.88
C ILE A 344 -31.96 -42.34 -25.52
#